data_bb717bb8dcfb429720bfbdd2ab97ae7f
#
_entry.id   bb717bb8dcfb429720bfbdd2ab97ae7f
#
_cell.length_a   1.000
_cell.length_b   1.000
_cell.length_c   1.000
_cell.angle_alpha   90.00
_cell.angle_beta   90.00
_cell.angle_gamma   90.00
#
_symmetry.space_group_name_H-M   'P 1'
#
loop_
_entity.id
_entity.type
_entity.pdbx_description
1 polymer ?
#
loop_
_entity_poly.entity_id
_entity_poly.type
_entity_poly.pdbx_seq_one_letter_code
_entity_poly.pdbx_strand_id
1 'polypeptide(L)'
;MSKILIILPTYNEAENLKHIISQLRDLNLEIQILVVDDNSPDGTGQIADSLTSQDLFVLHRAKKDGLGPAYLEGFTWALDRGYDFIVEMDADGSHLPAELESLLKAANATDLVIGTRWMPGGKVANWPWYRRAISRFGTSYAAMVLRLPYKDLTSGYRVLSKQLVRKVLEANIQTHGYGFQVELVLLAHESQMVIAQVPITFLERSKGKSKMTGRIVVEAWLKTTILCVSRLLNRR
;
A
#
# COMPACT_ATOMS: atom_id res chain seq x y z
N MET A 1 3.33 -20.82 12.92
CA MET A 1 3.28 -20.15 11.60
C MET A 1 3.10 -18.66 11.83
N SER A 2 3.63 -17.80 10.95
CA SER A 2 3.48 -16.34 11.05
C SER A 2 2.04 -15.95 10.72
N LYS A 3 1.46 -15.04 11.51
CA LYS A 3 0.11 -14.53 11.30
C LYS A 3 0.14 -13.37 10.31
N ILE A 4 -0.55 -13.51 9.17
CA ILE A 4 -0.51 -12.58 8.05
C ILE A 4 -1.88 -11.90 7.89
N LEU A 5 -1.89 -10.56 7.81
CA LEU A 5 -3.07 -9.77 7.53
C LEU A 5 -2.90 -8.99 6.22
N ILE A 6 -3.90 -9.08 5.35
CA ILE A 6 -4.00 -8.20 4.17
C ILE A 6 -4.96 -7.07 4.51
N ILE A 7 -4.53 -5.83 4.39
CA ILE A 7 -5.37 -4.64 4.54
C ILE A 7 -5.79 -4.17 3.16
N LEU A 8 -7.09 -4.08 2.95
CA LEU A 8 -7.75 -3.60 1.74
C LEU A 8 -8.50 -2.29 2.06
N PRO A 9 -7.89 -1.12 1.88
CA PRO A 9 -8.61 0.14 1.99
C PRO A 9 -9.63 0.28 0.86
N THR A 10 -10.87 0.61 1.21
CA THR A 10 -11.97 0.74 0.23
C THR A 10 -12.65 2.11 0.29
N TYR A 11 -12.97 2.65 -0.87
CA TYR A 11 -13.89 3.74 -1.07
C TYR A 11 -14.50 3.64 -2.47
N ASN A 12 -15.80 3.31 -2.56
CA ASN A 12 -16.49 3.05 -3.83
C ASN A 12 -15.83 1.92 -4.64
N GLU A 13 -15.76 0.73 -4.05
CA GLU A 13 -15.20 -0.48 -4.65
C GLU A 13 -16.22 -1.65 -4.68
N ALA A 14 -17.53 -1.35 -4.63
CA ALA A 14 -18.61 -2.35 -4.61
C ALA A 14 -18.52 -3.34 -5.77
N GLU A 15 -18.08 -2.90 -6.96
CA GLU A 15 -17.95 -3.75 -8.14
C GLU A 15 -16.73 -4.67 -8.14
N ASN A 16 -15.69 -4.34 -7.33
CA ASN A 16 -14.41 -5.04 -7.34
C ASN A 16 -14.25 -5.94 -6.11
N LEU A 17 -14.81 -5.56 -4.95
CA LEU A 17 -14.51 -6.14 -3.65
C LEU A 17 -14.74 -7.65 -3.58
N LYS A 18 -15.88 -8.13 -4.07
CA LYS A 18 -16.16 -9.58 -4.07
C LYS A 18 -15.14 -10.38 -4.86
N HIS A 19 -14.74 -9.85 -6.01
CA HIS A 19 -13.80 -10.52 -6.89
C HIS A 19 -12.40 -10.63 -6.28
N ILE A 20 -11.88 -9.53 -5.72
CA ILE A 20 -10.55 -9.53 -5.09
C ILE A 20 -10.50 -10.44 -3.86
N ILE A 21 -11.56 -10.46 -3.04
CA ILE A 21 -11.66 -11.35 -1.87
C ILE A 21 -11.69 -12.82 -2.32
N SER A 22 -12.47 -13.15 -3.36
CA SER A 22 -12.46 -14.51 -3.93
C SER A 22 -11.07 -14.92 -4.38
N GLN A 23 -10.38 -14.08 -5.16
CA GLN A 23 -9.04 -14.39 -5.63
C GLN A 23 -8.02 -14.54 -4.48
N LEU A 24 -8.15 -13.79 -3.39
CA LEU A 24 -7.29 -13.94 -2.22
C LEU A 24 -7.57 -15.26 -1.48
N ARG A 25 -8.83 -15.67 -1.36
CA ARG A 25 -9.23 -16.96 -0.75
C ARG A 25 -8.80 -18.17 -1.58
N ASP A 26 -8.73 -18.00 -2.90
CA ASP A 26 -8.27 -19.06 -3.82
C ASP A 26 -6.74 -19.30 -3.71
N LEU A 27 -6.00 -18.42 -3.03
CA LEU A 27 -4.61 -18.66 -2.71
C LEU A 27 -4.50 -19.72 -1.61
N ASN A 28 -3.67 -20.72 -1.82
CA ASN A 28 -3.40 -21.74 -0.77
C ASN A 28 -2.43 -21.18 0.30
N LEU A 29 -2.83 -20.06 0.93
CA LEU A 29 -2.06 -19.32 1.94
C LEU A 29 -2.91 -19.13 3.21
N GLU A 30 -2.28 -19.27 4.37
CA GLU A 30 -2.91 -18.94 5.66
C GLU A 30 -2.88 -17.45 5.90
N ILE A 31 -3.83 -16.73 5.30
CA ILE A 31 -3.97 -15.27 5.36
C ILE A 31 -5.33 -14.87 5.94
N GLN A 32 -5.37 -13.71 6.57
CA GLN A 32 -6.62 -13.05 6.97
C GLN A 32 -6.72 -11.71 6.26
N ILE A 33 -7.94 -11.23 6.06
CA ILE A 33 -8.24 -10.02 5.29
C ILE A 33 -8.94 -9.03 6.21
N LEU A 34 -8.51 -7.77 6.19
CA LEU A 34 -9.19 -6.65 6.80
C LEU A 34 -9.60 -5.66 5.71
N VAL A 35 -10.89 -5.53 5.49
CA VAL A 35 -11.44 -4.44 4.68
C VAL A 35 -11.56 -3.20 5.56
N VAL A 36 -10.93 -2.09 5.15
CA VAL A 36 -11.04 -0.80 5.83
C VAL A 36 -11.86 0.13 4.96
N ASP A 37 -13.14 0.29 5.29
CA ASP A 37 -14.09 1.05 4.48
C ASP A 37 -14.24 2.51 4.95
N ASP A 38 -13.94 3.44 4.04
CA ASP A 38 -13.97 4.88 4.25
C ASP A 38 -15.40 5.46 4.12
N ASN A 39 -16.42 4.79 4.70
CA ASN A 39 -17.83 5.16 4.62
C ASN A 39 -18.31 5.29 3.15
N SER A 40 -18.14 4.23 2.39
CA SER A 40 -18.48 4.18 0.97
C SER A 40 -19.99 4.35 0.73
N PRO A 41 -20.41 5.33 -0.08
CA PRO A 41 -21.84 5.54 -0.37
C PRO A 41 -22.43 4.55 -1.38
N ASP A 42 -21.62 3.74 -2.06
CA ASP A 42 -22.03 2.79 -3.12
C ASP A 42 -22.41 1.40 -2.61
N GLY A 43 -22.40 1.18 -1.28
CA GLY A 43 -22.71 -0.10 -0.68
C GLY A 43 -21.50 -1.02 -0.47
N THR A 44 -20.28 -0.53 -0.69
CA THR A 44 -19.05 -1.33 -0.47
C THR A 44 -18.99 -1.89 0.95
N GLY A 45 -19.27 -1.07 1.98
CA GLY A 45 -19.25 -1.50 3.38
C GLY A 45 -20.24 -2.63 3.66
N GLN A 46 -21.48 -2.54 3.16
CA GLN A 46 -22.50 -3.58 3.32
C GLN A 46 -22.11 -4.88 2.59
N ILE A 47 -21.46 -4.75 1.44
CA ILE A 47 -20.90 -5.92 0.73
C ILE A 47 -19.80 -6.56 1.59
N ALA A 48 -18.90 -5.77 2.17
CA ALA A 48 -17.84 -6.27 3.05
C ALA A 48 -18.44 -7.02 4.26
N ASP A 49 -19.44 -6.43 4.92
CA ASP A 49 -20.14 -7.06 6.07
C ASP A 49 -20.75 -8.42 5.70
N SER A 50 -21.34 -8.52 4.51
CA SER A 50 -21.92 -9.78 4.01
C SER A 50 -20.90 -10.89 3.75
N LEU A 51 -19.60 -10.54 3.65
CA LEU A 51 -18.50 -11.47 3.39
C LEU A 51 -17.71 -11.81 4.65
N THR A 52 -18.07 -11.22 5.81
CA THR A 52 -17.39 -11.43 7.10
C THR A 52 -17.39 -12.92 7.48
N SER A 53 -16.27 -13.39 7.99
CA SER A 53 -16.00 -14.79 8.33
C SER A 53 -14.82 -14.90 9.30
N GLN A 54 -14.32 -16.09 9.57
CA GLN A 54 -13.13 -16.29 10.41
C GLN A 54 -11.84 -15.72 9.78
N ASP A 55 -11.80 -15.57 8.47
CA ASP A 55 -10.67 -15.07 7.69
C ASP A 55 -10.87 -13.64 7.17
N LEU A 56 -12.05 -13.02 7.36
CA LEU A 56 -12.36 -11.68 6.86
C LEU A 56 -13.04 -10.81 7.91
N PHE A 57 -12.45 -9.66 8.13
CA PHE A 57 -12.90 -8.62 9.07
C PHE A 57 -13.18 -7.31 8.35
N VAL A 58 -14.05 -6.49 8.93
CA VAL A 58 -14.38 -5.17 8.40
C VAL A 58 -14.14 -4.11 9.48
N LEU A 59 -13.49 -3.03 9.10
CA LEU A 59 -13.32 -1.82 9.89
C LEU A 59 -13.98 -0.65 9.16
N HIS A 60 -15.10 -0.17 9.71
CA HIS A 60 -15.80 0.98 9.17
C HIS A 60 -15.21 2.27 9.75
N ARG A 61 -14.82 3.19 8.86
CA ARG A 61 -14.37 4.53 9.24
C ARG A 61 -15.53 5.53 9.06
N ALA A 62 -15.54 6.57 9.90
CA ALA A 62 -16.63 7.54 9.88
C ALA A 62 -16.68 8.39 8.60
N LYS A 63 -15.53 8.59 7.93
CA LYS A 63 -15.40 9.43 6.73
C LYS A 63 -14.17 9.03 5.91
N LYS A 64 -14.19 9.42 4.62
CA LYS A 64 -13.01 9.37 3.77
C LYS A 64 -11.99 10.42 4.19
N ASP A 65 -10.80 9.99 4.58
CA ASP A 65 -9.70 10.87 5.02
C ASP A 65 -8.37 10.55 4.30
N GLY A 66 -8.42 9.72 3.28
CA GLY A 66 -7.27 9.34 2.47
C GLY A 66 -6.65 8.01 2.85
N LEU A 67 -5.74 7.55 1.98
CA LEU A 67 -5.15 6.22 2.05
C LEU A 67 -4.28 6.01 3.30
N GLY A 68 -3.46 6.98 3.66
CA GLY A 68 -2.58 6.89 4.84
C GLY A 68 -3.34 6.64 6.13
N PRO A 69 -4.32 7.49 6.51
CA PRO A 69 -5.16 7.25 7.69
C PRO A 69 -5.87 5.91 7.70
N ALA A 70 -6.33 5.41 6.55
CA ALA A 70 -6.96 4.08 6.47
C ALA A 70 -5.95 2.96 6.81
N TYR A 71 -4.72 3.04 6.28
CA TYR A 71 -3.68 2.08 6.65
C TYR A 71 -3.27 2.21 8.12
N LEU A 72 -3.13 3.41 8.68
CA LEU A 72 -2.75 3.60 10.08
C LEU A 72 -3.77 2.98 11.04
N GLU A 73 -5.08 3.12 10.78
CA GLU A 73 -6.11 2.44 11.56
C GLU A 73 -6.04 0.92 11.40
N GLY A 74 -5.84 0.43 10.17
CA GLY A 74 -5.63 -0.99 9.90
C GLY A 74 -4.37 -1.55 10.57
N PHE A 75 -3.29 -0.78 10.64
CA PHE A 75 -2.05 -1.14 11.32
C PHE A 75 -2.25 -1.26 12.84
N THR A 76 -2.96 -0.32 13.43
CA THR A 76 -3.32 -0.38 14.86
C THR A 76 -4.14 -1.64 15.14
N TRP A 77 -5.17 -1.89 14.34
CA TRP A 77 -6.01 -3.08 14.43
C TRP A 77 -5.21 -4.39 14.32
N ALA A 78 -4.21 -4.41 13.42
CA ALA A 78 -3.33 -5.56 13.21
C ALA A 78 -2.41 -5.83 14.40
N LEU A 79 -1.78 -4.78 14.96
CA LEU A 79 -0.87 -4.91 16.10
C LEU A 79 -1.60 -5.39 17.36
N ASP A 80 -2.79 -4.86 17.64
CA ASP A 80 -3.63 -5.26 18.78
C ASP A 80 -4.00 -6.74 18.73
N ARG A 81 -3.98 -7.35 17.54
CA ARG A 81 -4.33 -8.77 17.31
C ARG A 81 -3.13 -9.66 17.04
N GLY A 82 -1.92 -9.11 17.15
CA GLY A 82 -0.67 -9.86 17.13
C GLY A 82 -0.27 -10.42 15.77
N TYR A 83 -0.62 -9.75 14.66
CA TYR A 83 -0.12 -10.12 13.34
C TYR A 83 1.38 -9.87 13.22
N ASP A 84 2.07 -10.77 12.52
CA ASP A 84 3.52 -10.71 12.31
C ASP A 84 3.88 -9.98 11.02
N PHE A 85 3.07 -10.19 9.96
CA PHE A 85 3.20 -9.51 8.68
C PHE A 85 1.88 -8.84 8.29
N ILE A 86 2.00 -7.62 7.81
CA ILE A 86 0.89 -6.80 7.32
C ILE A 86 1.12 -6.50 5.84
N VAL A 87 0.14 -6.81 5.01
CA VAL A 87 0.17 -6.58 3.56
C VAL A 87 -0.69 -5.38 3.24
N GLU A 88 -0.11 -4.38 2.57
CA GLU A 88 -0.84 -3.32 1.89
C GLU A 88 -1.22 -3.78 0.49
N MET A 89 -2.48 -3.65 0.11
CA MET A 89 -2.97 -4.00 -1.22
C MET A 89 -4.19 -3.17 -1.60
N ASP A 90 -4.28 -2.74 -2.86
CA ASP A 90 -5.47 -2.03 -3.37
C ASP A 90 -6.61 -3.02 -3.69
N ALA A 91 -7.85 -2.59 -3.44
CA ALA A 91 -9.05 -3.41 -3.70
C ALA A 91 -9.60 -3.31 -5.13
N ASP A 92 -8.94 -2.55 -6.02
CA ASP A 92 -9.44 -2.21 -7.36
C ASP A 92 -9.01 -3.18 -8.48
N GLY A 93 -8.34 -4.27 -8.11
CA GLY A 93 -7.84 -5.28 -9.04
C GLY A 93 -6.56 -4.89 -9.78
N SER A 94 -5.91 -3.79 -9.40
CA SER A 94 -4.64 -3.38 -10.03
C SER A 94 -3.45 -4.22 -9.55
N HIS A 95 -3.52 -4.79 -8.37
CA HIS A 95 -2.54 -5.72 -7.81
C HIS A 95 -3.01 -7.17 -8.02
N LEU A 96 -2.12 -8.03 -8.49
CA LEU A 96 -2.42 -9.45 -8.71
C LEU A 96 -2.23 -10.24 -7.40
N PRO A 97 -3.29 -10.86 -6.83
CA PRO A 97 -3.15 -11.71 -5.65
C PRO A 97 -2.14 -12.85 -5.86
N ALA A 98 -2.04 -13.40 -7.05
CA ALA A 98 -1.09 -14.48 -7.37
C ALA A 98 0.40 -14.11 -7.13
N GLU A 99 0.74 -12.81 -7.07
CA GLU A 99 2.09 -12.34 -6.79
C GLU A 99 2.40 -12.23 -5.29
N LEU A 100 1.37 -12.36 -4.42
CA LEU A 100 1.51 -12.25 -2.97
C LEU A 100 2.52 -13.24 -2.38
N GLU A 101 2.54 -14.47 -2.86
CA GLU A 101 3.46 -15.49 -2.38
C GLU A 101 4.92 -15.07 -2.55
N SER A 102 5.25 -14.42 -3.67
CA SER A 102 6.61 -13.93 -3.93
C SER A 102 7.02 -12.80 -2.97
N LEU A 103 6.07 -11.91 -2.62
CA LEU A 103 6.31 -10.86 -1.65
C LEU A 103 6.50 -11.45 -0.24
N LEU A 104 5.65 -12.40 0.16
CA LEU A 104 5.74 -13.06 1.47
C LEU A 104 7.03 -13.86 1.62
N LYS A 105 7.51 -14.54 0.57
CA LYS A 105 8.81 -15.22 0.59
C LYS A 105 9.95 -14.25 0.88
N ALA A 106 9.93 -13.07 0.29
CA ALA A 106 10.93 -12.03 0.55
C ALA A 106 10.80 -11.44 1.96
N ALA A 107 9.60 -11.39 2.53
CA ALA A 107 9.34 -10.84 3.86
C ALA A 107 9.96 -11.64 5.01
N ASN A 108 10.25 -12.92 4.83
CA ASN A 108 10.84 -13.77 5.88
C ASN A 108 12.22 -13.29 6.39
N ALA A 109 12.92 -12.47 5.60
CA ALA A 109 14.26 -11.96 5.93
C ALA A 109 14.33 -10.43 5.87
N THR A 110 13.19 -9.74 5.80
CA THR A 110 13.14 -8.29 5.62
C THR A 110 12.04 -7.64 6.44
N ASP A 111 12.19 -6.34 6.69
CA ASP A 111 11.17 -5.55 7.41
C ASP A 111 10.14 -4.93 6.47
N LEU A 112 10.56 -4.64 5.23
CA LEU A 112 9.71 -4.07 4.20
C LEU A 112 9.98 -4.76 2.87
N VAL A 113 8.95 -5.29 2.24
CA VAL A 113 8.99 -5.71 0.83
C VAL A 113 8.17 -4.74 0.00
N ILE A 114 8.76 -4.22 -1.06
CA ILE A 114 8.09 -3.32 -2.01
C ILE A 114 7.85 -4.08 -3.32
N GLY A 115 6.60 -4.28 -3.68
CA GLY A 115 6.23 -4.74 -5.01
C GLY A 115 6.53 -3.64 -6.02
N THR A 116 7.47 -3.87 -6.93
CA THR A 116 8.09 -2.85 -7.77
C THR A 116 7.74 -3.05 -9.25
N ARG A 117 7.12 -2.03 -9.85
CA ARG A 117 6.75 -2.00 -11.27
C ARG A 117 7.92 -1.70 -12.21
N TRP A 118 8.97 -1.05 -11.69
CA TRP A 118 10.04 -0.40 -12.46
C TRP A 118 11.40 -1.10 -12.33
N MET A 119 11.40 -2.40 -12.07
CA MET A 119 12.61 -3.23 -12.06
C MET A 119 12.52 -4.35 -13.11
N PRO A 120 13.63 -5.05 -13.44
CA PRO A 120 13.56 -6.21 -14.31
C PRO A 120 12.53 -7.24 -13.81
N GLY A 121 11.63 -7.68 -14.69
CA GLY A 121 10.49 -8.52 -14.35
C GLY A 121 9.21 -7.77 -13.95
N GLY A 122 9.30 -6.52 -13.51
CA GLY A 122 8.14 -5.67 -13.21
C GLY A 122 7.46 -5.19 -14.49
N LYS A 123 6.13 -5.00 -14.42
CA LYS A 123 5.30 -4.61 -15.58
C LYS A 123 4.20 -3.66 -15.18
N VAL A 124 3.78 -2.82 -16.15
CA VAL A 124 2.55 -2.04 -16.09
C VAL A 124 1.78 -2.35 -17.36
N ALA A 125 0.61 -2.96 -17.21
CA ALA A 125 -0.25 -3.36 -18.33
C ALA A 125 -1.39 -2.35 -18.55
N ASN A 126 -1.76 -2.16 -19.81
CA ASN A 126 -2.90 -1.36 -20.29
C ASN A 126 -2.87 0.14 -19.95
N TRP A 127 -1.77 0.68 -19.43
CA TRP A 127 -1.64 2.12 -19.22
C TRP A 127 -1.19 2.85 -20.47
N PRO A 128 -1.75 4.02 -20.78
CA PRO A 128 -1.22 4.93 -21.79
C PRO A 128 0.23 5.29 -21.48
N TRP A 129 1.03 5.51 -22.52
CA TRP A 129 2.47 5.78 -22.39
C TRP A 129 2.77 7.00 -21.51
N TYR A 130 1.97 8.08 -21.61
CA TYR A 130 2.16 9.29 -20.81
C TYR A 130 1.94 9.02 -19.30
N ARG A 131 0.96 8.19 -18.93
CA ARG A 131 0.71 7.81 -17.53
C ARG A 131 1.88 6.99 -16.97
N ARG A 132 2.45 6.09 -17.79
CA ARG A 132 3.65 5.33 -17.44
C ARG A 132 4.84 6.26 -17.21
N ALA A 133 5.06 7.24 -18.12
CA ALA A 133 6.13 8.23 -18.02
C ALA A 133 5.99 9.08 -16.76
N ILE A 134 4.81 9.63 -16.47
CA ILE A 134 4.54 10.44 -15.26
C ILE A 134 4.80 9.63 -13.99
N SER A 135 4.29 8.40 -13.91
CA SER A 135 4.48 7.54 -12.73
C SER A 135 5.95 7.18 -12.52
N ARG A 136 6.66 6.80 -13.59
CA ARG A 136 8.09 6.48 -13.52
C ARG A 136 8.93 7.69 -13.15
N PHE A 137 8.63 8.85 -13.73
CA PHE A 137 9.31 10.10 -13.39
C PHE A 137 9.07 10.48 -11.92
N GLY A 138 7.81 10.40 -11.45
CA GLY A 138 7.46 10.74 -10.07
C GLY A 138 8.22 9.89 -9.03
N THR A 139 8.27 8.57 -9.22
CA THR A 139 9.02 7.71 -8.31
C THR A 139 10.54 7.93 -8.41
N SER A 140 11.08 8.14 -9.63
CA SER A 140 12.51 8.43 -9.83
C SER A 140 12.91 9.78 -9.22
N TYR A 141 12.07 10.81 -9.36
CA TYR A 141 12.26 12.10 -8.72
C TYR A 141 12.31 11.97 -7.20
N ALA A 142 11.34 11.28 -6.60
CA ALA A 142 11.30 11.07 -5.16
C ALA A 142 12.55 10.29 -4.67
N ALA A 143 12.95 9.24 -5.37
CA ALA A 143 14.14 8.47 -5.06
C ALA A 143 15.43 9.32 -5.12
N MET A 144 15.56 10.14 -6.16
CA MET A 144 16.72 11.02 -6.33
C MET A 144 16.78 12.11 -5.25
N VAL A 145 15.67 12.80 -5.01
CA VAL A 145 15.60 13.91 -4.04
C VAL A 145 15.83 13.42 -2.61
N LEU A 146 15.27 12.28 -2.25
CA LEU A 146 15.43 11.67 -0.93
C LEU A 146 16.69 10.80 -0.80
N ARG A 147 17.45 10.64 -1.89
CA ARG A 147 18.64 9.76 -1.95
C ARG A 147 18.35 8.33 -1.52
N LEU A 148 17.24 7.77 -2.00
CA LEU A 148 16.81 6.41 -1.71
C LEU A 148 17.15 5.47 -2.89
N PRO A 149 17.73 4.28 -2.66
CA PRO A 149 18.18 3.38 -3.72
C PRO A 149 17.04 2.49 -4.28
N TYR A 150 15.77 2.82 -4.03
CA TYR A 150 14.62 1.99 -4.39
C TYR A 150 13.98 2.47 -5.70
N LYS A 151 13.47 1.50 -6.48
CA LYS A 151 12.95 1.73 -7.84
C LYS A 151 11.50 2.23 -7.88
N ASP A 152 10.70 1.90 -6.85
CA ASP A 152 9.27 2.24 -6.81
C ASP A 152 8.81 2.64 -5.40
N LEU A 153 8.91 3.92 -5.08
CA LEU A 153 8.50 4.45 -3.77
C LEU A 153 6.99 4.63 -3.62
N THR A 154 6.25 4.56 -4.73
CA THR A 154 4.81 4.87 -4.78
C THR A 154 3.92 3.65 -4.94
N SER A 155 4.49 2.46 -5.03
CA SER A 155 3.72 1.22 -5.07
C SER A 155 2.95 1.00 -3.77
N GLY A 156 1.69 0.59 -3.88
CA GLY A 156 0.82 0.23 -2.75
C GLY A 156 0.75 -1.27 -2.48
N TYR A 157 1.55 -2.09 -3.15
CA TYR A 157 1.63 -3.52 -2.85
C TYR A 157 2.90 -3.82 -2.06
N ARG A 158 2.74 -4.04 -0.77
CA ARG A 158 3.84 -4.14 0.18
C ARG A 158 3.58 -5.18 1.25
N VAL A 159 4.67 -5.71 1.82
CA VAL A 159 4.61 -6.50 3.06
C VAL A 159 5.49 -5.81 4.11
N LEU A 160 4.90 -5.55 5.26
CA LEU A 160 5.55 -4.90 6.40
C LEU A 160 5.66 -5.89 7.55
N SER A 161 6.84 -5.92 8.21
CA SER A 161 6.99 -6.59 9.50
C SER A 161 6.24 -5.82 10.59
N LYS A 162 5.81 -6.52 11.64
CA LYS A 162 5.19 -5.84 12.80
C LYS A 162 6.12 -4.83 13.48
N GLN A 163 7.43 -5.01 13.36
CA GLN A 163 8.41 -4.05 13.88
C GLN A 163 8.36 -2.74 13.11
N LEU A 164 8.30 -2.80 11.78
CA LEU A 164 8.14 -1.61 10.95
C LEU A 164 6.80 -0.93 11.22
N VAL A 165 5.72 -1.70 11.33
CA VAL A 165 4.38 -1.14 11.60
C VAL A 165 4.35 -0.39 12.93
N ARG A 166 4.99 -0.89 14.00
CA ARG A 166 5.14 -0.16 15.27
C ARG A 166 5.84 1.18 15.05
N LYS A 167 6.98 1.19 14.35
CA LYS A 167 7.71 2.43 14.05
C LYS A 167 6.87 3.42 13.24
N VAL A 168 6.07 2.94 12.28
CA VAL A 168 5.19 3.79 11.48
C VAL A 168 4.14 4.48 12.37
N LEU A 169 3.54 3.75 13.31
CA LEU A 169 2.56 4.32 14.24
C LEU A 169 3.20 5.29 15.24
N GLU A 170 4.39 4.97 15.75
CA GLU A 170 5.15 5.84 16.66
C GLU A 170 5.61 7.14 15.98
N ALA A 171 5.97 7.08 14.69
CA ALA A 171 6.42 8.23 13.91
C ALA A 171 5.31 9.24 13.59
N ASN A 172 4.03 8.88 13.84
CA ASN A 172 2.87 9.75 13.63
C ASN A 172 2.85 10.40 12.22
N ILE A 173 2.98 9.57 11.18
CA ILE A 173 2.98 10.01 9.77
C ILE A 173 1.67 10.75 9.47
N GLN A 174 1.78 12.01 9.02
CA GLN A 174 0.63 12.89 8.75
C GLN A 174 0.32 13.02 7.26
N THR A 175 1.11 12.41 6.38
CA THR A 175 0.92 12.54 4.94
C THR A 175 -0.22 11.65 4.44
N HIS A 176 -0.93 12.13 3.43
CA HIS A 176 -2.04 11.43 2.79
C HIS A 176 -1.62 10.92 1.40
N GLY A 177 -2.33 9.92 0.89
CA GLY A 177 -2.15 9.41 -0.46
C GLY A 177 -0.73 8.89 -0.75
N TYR A 178 -0.15 9.28 -1.89
CA TYR A 178 1.18 8.82 -2.31
C TYR A 178 2.32 9.32 -1.40
N GLY A 179 2.13 10.44 -0.71
CA GLY A 179 3.11 10.94 0.26
C GLY A 179 3.31 9.96 1.40
N PHE A 180 2.25 9.32 1.89
CA PHE A 180 2.32 8.28 2.91
C PHE A 180 3.26 7.14 2.51
N GLN A 181 3.13 6.65 1.28
CA GLN A 181 3.93 5.54 0.78
C GLN A 181 5.43 5.90 0.68
N VAL A 182 5.75 7.14 0.30
CA VAL A 182 7.12 7.64 0.22
C VAL A 182 7.71 7.82 1.62
N GLU A 183 6.95 8.39 2.54
CA GLU A 183 7.38 8.65 3.93
C GLU A 183 7.61 7.35 4.70
N LEU A 184 6.77 6.34 4.49
CA LEU A 184 6.96 5.01 5.07
C LEU A 184 8.28 4.38 4.63
N VAL A 185 8.63 4.43 3.33
CA VAL A 185 9.92 3.91 2.85
C VAL A 185 11.08 4.71 3.41
N LEU A 186 10.94 6.04 3.49
CA LEU A 186 11.96 6.91 4.07
C LEU A 186 12.21 6.56 5.54
N LEU A 187 11.15 6.40 6.33
CA LEU A 187 11.22 5.99 7.74
C LEU A 187 11.92 4.62 7.89
N ALA A 188 11.54 3.63 7.09
CA ALA A 188 12.16 2.32 7.12
C ALA A 188 13.66 2.41 6.80
N HIS A 189 14.04 3.18 5.78
CA HIS A 189 15.43 3.38 5.38
C HIS A 189 16.26 4.09 6.47
N GLU A 190 15.73 5.18 7.05
CA GLU A 190 16.41 5.92 8.12
C GLU A 190 16.51 5.13 9.43
N SER A 191 15.56 4.23 9.67
CA SER A 191 15.60 3.28 10.78
C SER A 191 16.51 2.08 10.53
N GLN A 192 17.26 2.06 9.42
CA GLN A 192 18.18 0.97 9.04
C GLN A 192 17.48 -0.40 8.94
N MET A 193 16.21 -0.40 8.60
CA MET A 193 15.45 -1.63 8.38
C MET A 193 15.81 -2.28 7.06
N VAL A 194 15.70 -3.59 7.01
CA VAL A 194 16.01 -4.38 5.80
C VAL A 194 14.85 -4.25 4.80
N ILE A 195 15.14 -3.70 3.62
CA ILE A 195 14.15 -3.45 2.57
C ILE A 195 14.46 -4.27 1.33
N ALA A 196 13.52 -5.07 0.87
CA ALA A 196 13.60 -5.82 -0.39
C ALA A 196 12.65 -5.24 -1.45
N GLN A 197 12.95 -5.52 -2.71
CA GLN A 197 12.09 -5.19 -3.84
C GLN A 197 11.80 -6.46 -4.64
N VAL A 198 10.52 -6.67 -4.98
CA VAL A 198 10.05 -7.82 -5.76
C VAL A 198 9.32 -7.30 -6.99
N PRO A 199 9.60 -7.81 -8.20
CA PRO A 199 8.89 -7.37 -9.39
C PRO A 199 7.42 -7.76 -9.33
N ILE A 200 6.53 -6.82 -9.69
CA ILE A 200 5.09 -7.05 -9.79
C ILE A 200 4.54 -6.58 -11.12
N THR A 201 3.39 -7.14 -11.50
CA THR A 201 2.56 -6.68 -12.61
C THR A 201 1.45 -5.79 -12.07
N PHE A 202 1.43 -4.55 -12.50
CA PHE A 202 0.36 -3.61 -12.18
C PHE A 202 -0.60 -3.50 -13.36
N LEU A 203 -1.86 -3.82 -13.14
CA LEU A 203 -2.91 -3.74 -14.15
C LEU A 203 -3.61 -2.39 -14.11
N GLU A 204 -4.21 -1.99 -15.23
CA GLU A 204 -5.23 -0.95 -15.17
C GLU A 204 -6.45 -1.49 -14.43
N ARG A 205 -7.11 -0.66 -13.62
CA ARG A 205 -8.33 -1.03 -12.88
C ARG A 205 -9.33 -1.72 -13.82
N SER A 206 -9.91 -2.81 -13.35
CA SER A 206 -10.92 -3.53 -14.11
C SER A 206 -12.24 -2.74 -14.19
N LYS A 207 -12.59 -1.99 -13.13
CA LYS A 207 -13.81 -1.17 -13.04
C LYS A 207 -13.57 0.09 -12.22
N GLY A 208 -14.41 1.10 -12.43
CA GLY A 208 -14.33 2.38 -11.71
C GLY A 208 -13.44 3.43 -12.39
N LYS A 209 -13.46 4.66 -11.87
CA LYS A 209 -12.66 5.79 -12.38
C LYS A 209 -11.36 5.95 -11.59
N SER A 210 -10.25 6.21 -12.28
CA SER A 210 -8.98 6.54 -11.62
C SER A 210 -9.15 7.75 -10.69
N LYS A 211 -8.80 7.58 -9.41
CA LYS A 211 -8.81 8.65 -8.40
C LYS A 211 -7.58 9.57 -8.54
N MET A 212 -6.64 9.24 -9.44
CA MET A 212 -5.41 9.99 -9.67
C MET A 212 -5.69 11.20 -10.57
N THR A 213 -5.59 12.40 -10.00
CA THR A 213 -5.70 13.67 -10.72
C THR A 213 -4.33 14.35 -10.81
N GLY A 214 -4.14 15.26 -11.78
CA GLY A 214 -2.90 16.05 -11.88
C GLY A 214 -2.57 16.81 -10.59
N ARG A 215 -3.59 17.26 -9.85
CA ARG A 215 -3.44 17.91 -8.54
C ARG A 215 -2.78 16.99 -7.51
N ILE A 216 -3.19 15.72 -7.45
CA ILE A 216 -2.61 14.72 -6.52
C ILE A 216 -1.14 14.47 -6.86
N VAL A 217 -0.79 14.44 -8.16
CA VAL A 217 0.62 14.27 -8.60
C VAL A 217 1.48 15.44 -8.17
N VAL A 218 1.02 16.68 -8.40
CA VAL A 218 1.73 17.90 -8.00
C VAL A 218 1.86 17.98 -6.48
N GLU A 219 0.81 17.66 -5.74
CA GLU A 219 0.84 17.63 -4.27
C GLU A 219 1.87 16.62 -3.75
N ALA A 220 1.95 15.42 -4.35
CA ALA A 220 2.94 14.41 -3.98
C ALA A 220 4.37 14.90 -4.21
N TRP A 221 4.64 15.60 -5.31
CA TRP A 221 5.96 16.17 -5.58
C TRP A 221 6.34 17.29 -4.60
N LEU A 222 5.40 18.19 -4.31
CA LEU A 222 5.60 19.26 -3.33
C LEU A 222 5.88 18.66 -1.93
N LYS A 223 5.10 17.70 -1.48
CA LYS A 223 5.31 17.03 -0.19
C LYS A 223 6.65 16.32 -0.13
N THR A 224 7.06 15.62 -1.21
CA THR A 224 8.37 14.97 -1.29
C THR A 224 9.51 16.00 -1.18
N THR A 225 9.35 17.15 -1.81
CA THR A 225 10.34 18.24 -1.73
C THR A 225 10.41 18.82 -0.31
N ILE A 226 9.27 19.04 0.34
CA ILE A 226 9.19 19.52 1.73
C ILE A 226 9.86 18.51 2.67
N LEU A 227 9.59 17.21 2.53
CA LEU A 227 10.26 16.16 3.29
C LEU A 227 11.78 16.20 3.13
N CYS A 228 12.28 16.43 1.92
CA CYS A 228 13.71 16.56 1.67
C CYS A 228 14.30 17.78 2.41
N VAL A 229 13.65 18.94 2.32
CA VAL A 229 14.10 20.18 2.98
C VAL A 229 14.09 20.02 4.50
N SER A 230 13.01 19.50 5.09
CA SER A 230 12.92 19.26 6.53
C SER A 230 14.01 18.29 7.03
N ARG A 231 14.28 17.24 6.24
CA ARG A 231 15.38 16.29 6.54
C ARG A 231 16.76 16.95 6.53
N LEU A 232 17.00 17.87 5.61
CA LEU A 232 18.27 18.61 5.55
C LEU A 232 18.43 19.57 6.73
N LEU A 233 17.34 20.18 7.19
CA LEU A 233 17.35 21.09 8.34
C LEU A 233 17.53 20.34 9.67
N ASN A 234 16.92 19.17 9.83
CA ASN A 234 16.99 18.36 11.06
C ASN A 234 18.32 17.58 11.20
N ARG A 235 19.18 17.55 10.19
CA ARG A 235 20.52 16.97 10.21
C ARG A 235 21.62 17.93 10.64
N ARG A 236 21.27 19.20 10.88
CA ARG A 236 22.15 20.23 11.44
C ARG A 236 21.92 20.36 12.93
#